data_95d99914e5d68090b1da6abcee8d705f
#
_entry.id   95d99914e5d68090b1da6abcee8d705f
#
_cell.length_a   1.000
_cell.length_b   1.000
_cell.length_c   1.000
_cell.angle_alpha   90.00
_cell.angle_beta   90.00
_cell.angle_gamma   90.00
#
_symmetry.space_group_name_H-M   'P 1'
#
loop_
_entity.id
_entity.type
_entity.pdbx_description
1 polymer ?
#
loop_
_entity_poly.entity_id
_entity_poly.type
_entity_poly.pdbx_seq_one_letter_code
_entity_poly.pdbx_strand_id
1 'polypeptide(L)'
;GLEELMLLNRYVKGRKPTILINEKYQKILWSQTLRGGCEMNERHDGKGLGFLDYWEPLRPRKKKKLGRATERYTIGDLVLHTFRTRHYPEQAQSWEEAMYSTGLVIDERIFISGDTQFDPDLIEGYAAQFPIEQIYHDVQFFPGGIHASLEELKSLPEALRRMTYLYHYGDNFDDKRDEVKRAGFKGFAEQGKVYRFPL
;
A
#
# COMPACT_ATOMS: atom_id res chain seq x y z
N GLY A 1 -3.43 14.35 -5.84
CA GLY A 1 -3.45 12.92 -5.91
C GLY A 1 -3.92 12.32 -7.22
N LEU A 2 -4.69 11.23 -7.14
CA LEU A 2 -5.14 10.48 -8.35
C LEU A 2 -6.02 11.31 -9.26
N GLU A 3 -6.90 12.13 -8.72
CA GLU A 3 -7.76 13.04 -9.49
C GLU A 3 -6.92 14.02 -10.32
N GLU A 4 -5.97 14.70 -9.70
CA GLU A 4 -5.07 15.62 -10.41
C GLU A 4 -4.27 14.89 -11.50
N LEU A 5 -3.75 13.71 -11.19
CA LEU A 5 -2.96 12.91 -12.15
C LEU A 5 -3.79 12.57 -13.39
N MET A 6 -5.03 12.11 -13.20
CA MET A 6 -5.88 11.72 -14.32
C MET A 6 -6.34 12.94 -15.15
N LEU A 7 -6.71 14.05 -14.52
CA LEU A 7 -7.10 15.27 -15.21
C LEU A 7 -5.92 15.88 -15.98
N LEU A 8 -4.73 15.96 -15.38
CA LEU A 8 -3.51 16.40 -16.04
C LEU A 8 -3.18 15.55 -17.28
N ASN A 9 -3.27 14.23 -17.15
CA ASN A 9 -2.96 13.35 -18.29
C ASN A 9 -3.99 13.47 -19.39
N ARG A 10 -5.28 13.54 -19.08
CA ARG A 10 -6.35 13.68 -20.08
C ARG A 10 -6.28 15.04 -20.80
N TYR A 11 -6.30 16.14 -20.04
CA TYR A 11 -6.50 17.47 -20.64
C TYR A 11 -5.23 18.18 -21.07
N VAL A 12 -4.09 17.86 -20.48
CA VAL A 12 -2.82 18.52 -20.79
C VAL A 12 -1.92 17.62 -21.63
N LYS A 13 -1.82 16.33 -21.27
CA LYS A 13 -0.91 15.40 -21.96
C LYS A 13 -1.56 14.56 -23.05
N GLY A 14 -2.88 14.56 -23.17
CA GLY A 14 -3.62 13.82 -24.18
C GLY A 14 -3.42 12.29 -24.12
N ARG A 15 -3.18 11.72 -22.95
CA ARG A 15 -2.93 10.29 -22.75
C ARG A 15 -3.62 9.75 -21.52
N LYS A 16 -3.78 8.43 -21.45
CA LYS A 16 -4.27 7.73 -20.27
C LYS A 16 -3.07 7.10 -19.53
N PRO A 17 -2.86 7.39 -18.25
CA PRO A 17 -1.85 6.68 -17.47
C PRO A 17 -2.30 5.25 -17.17
N THR A 18 -1.35 4.33 -17.07
CA THR A 18 -1.59 2.96 -16.61
C THR A 18 -1.79 2.94 -15.10
N ILE A 19 -2.78 2.21 -14.64
CA ILE A 19 -3.04 1.97 -13.22
C ILE A 19 -3.11 0.47 -12.92
N LEU A 20 -2.36 0.01 -11.91
CA LEU A 20 -2.43 -1.36 -11.42
C LEU A 20 -3.63 -1.47 -10.49
N ILE A 21 -4.65 -2.16 -10.92
CA ILE A 21 -5.90 -2.22 -10.17
C ILE A 21 -6.72 -3.46 -10.53
N ASN A 22 -7.28 -4.13 -9.53
CA ASN A 22 -8.26 -5.17 -9.77
C ASN A 22 -9.67 -4.58 -9.97
N GLU A 23 -10.59 -5.39 -10.49
CA GLU A 23 -11.95 -4.94 -10.79
C GLU A 23 -12.74 -4.51 -9.55
N LYS A 24 -12.52 -5.18 -8.42
CA LYS A 24 -13.21 -4.86 -7.15
C LYS A 24 -12.81 -3.47 -6.68
N TYR A 25 -11.51 -3.20 -6.62
CA TYR A 25 -11.02 -1.90 -6.15
C TYR A 25 -11.30 -0.79 -7.16
N GLN A 26 -11.26 -1.06 -8.46
CA GLN A 26 -11.68 -0.09 -9.48
C GLN A 26 -13.10 0.42 -9.24
N LYS A 27 -14.04 -0.48 -8.94
CA LYS A 27 -15.43 -0.09 -8.65
C LYS A 27 -15.51 0.81 -7.41
N ILE A 28 -14.79 0.46 -6.34
CA ILE A 28 -14.72 1.25 -5.12
C ILE A 28 -14.13 2.63 -5.41
N LEU A 29 -12.94 2.66 -6.00
CA LEU A 29 -12.21 3.90 -6.30
C LEU A 29 -13.04 4.85 -7.18
N TRP A 30 -13.68 4.32 -8.22
CA TRP A 30 -14.51 5.14 -9.08
C TRP A 30 -15.77 5.64 -8.37
N SER A 31 -16.58 4.74 -7.83
CA SER A 31 -17.91 5.09 -7.30
C SER A 31 -17.88 5.89 -6.00
N GLN A 32 -16.87 5.69 -5.17
CA GLN A 32 -16.80 6.28 -3.83
C GLN A 32 -15.83 7.47 -3.72
N THR A 33 -14.93 7.64 -4.69
CA THR A 33 -13.89 8.67 -4.60
C THR A 33 -13.85 9.58 -5.83
N LEU A 34 -13.63 9.03 -7.03
CA LEU A 34 -13.31 9.84 -8.21
C LEU A 34 -14.53 10.34 -8.98
N ARG A 35 -15.63 9.61 -8.94
CA ARG A 35 -16.83 9.87 -9.74
C ARG A 35 -17.37 11.28 -9.53
N GLY A 36 -17.45 11.73 -8.28
CA GLY A 36 -18.04 13.02 -7.92
C GLY A 36 -17.40 14.21 -8.63
N GLY A 37 -16.07 14.23 -8.73
CA GLY A 37 -15.32 15.29 -9.40
C GLY A 37 -15.00 15.06 -10.86
N CYS A 38 -15.19 13.83 -11.38
CA CYS A 38 -14.60 13.43 -12.66
C CYS A 38 -15.60 12.86 -13.68
N GLU A 39 -16.85 12.56 -13.30
CA GLU A 39 -17.90 12.13 -14.24
C GLU A 39 -18.47 13.33 -15.01
N MET A 40 -17.65 13.91 -15.88
CA MET A 40 -18.03 15.09 -16.67
C MET A 40 -18.75 14.69 -17.95
N ASN A 41 -19.82 15.41 -18.32
CA ASN A 41 -20.51 15.23 -19.60
C ASN A 41 -19.93 16.19 -20.64
N GLU A 42 -18.81 15.84 -21.25
CA GLU A 42 -18.12 16.67 -22.25
C GLU A 42 -18.87 16.75 -23.58
N ARG A 43 -19.70 15.74 -23.90
CA ARG A 43 -20.34 15.60 -25.22
C ARG A 43 -21.76 16.13 -25.24
N HIS A 44 -22.29 16.60 -24.14
CA HIS A 44 -23.69 17.02 -24.00
C HIS A 44 -24.71 15.93 -24.41
N ASP A 45 -24.33 14.66 -24.35
CA ASP A 45 -25.15 13.50 -24.71
C ASP A 45 -25.83 12.84 -23.49
N GLY A 46 -25.73 13.46 -22.32
CA GLY A 46 -26.24 12.94 -21.06
C GLY A 46 -25.39 11.84 -20.43
N LYS A 47 -24.24 11.51 -21.02
CA LYS A 47 -23.33 10.48 -20.52
C LYS A 47 -22.07 11.12 -19.95
N GLY A 48 -21.80 10.84 -18.68
CA GLY A 48 -20.54 11.23 -18.04
C GLY A 48 -19.38 10.34 -18.47
N LEU A 49 -18.18 10.90 -18.37
CA LEU A 49 -16.94 10.13 -18.51
C LEU A 49 -16.85 9.05 -17.44
N GLY A 50 -16.31 7.90 -17.79
CA GLY A 50 -16.10 6.79 -16.87
C GLY A 50 -14.62 6.56 -16.54
N PHE A 51 -14.34 5.60 -15.66
CA PHE A 51 -12.98 5.24 -15.28
C PHE A 51 -12.05 4.99 -16.47
N LEU A 52 -12.53 4.28 -17.49
CA LEU A 52 -11.75 3.92 -18.68
C LEU A 52 -11.50 5.10 -19.64
N ASP A 53 -12.17 6.22 -19.45
CA ASP A 53 -11.88 7.45 -20.20
C ASP A 53 -10.61 8.14 -19.70
N TYR A 54 -10.19 7.85 -18.47
CA TYR A 54 -9.03 8.42 -17.79
C TYR A 54 -7.86 7.46 -17.64
N TRP A 55 -8.11 6.16 -17.50
CA TRP A 55 -7.10 5.17 -17.10
C TRP A 55 -7.03 3.98 -18.04
N GLU A 56 -5.82 3.44 -18.18
CA GLU A 56 -5.57 2.10 -18.73
C GLU A 56 -5.31 1.13 -17.58
N PRO A 57 -6.29 0.29 -17.18
CA PRO A 57 -6.10 -0.61 -16.06
C PRO A 57 -5.23 -1.81 -16.46
N LEU A 58 -4.09 -1.97 -15.79
CA LEU A 58 -3.32 -3.20 -15.78
C LEU A 58 -3.92 -4.14 -14.73
N ARG A 59 -4.40 -5.30 -15.18
CA ARG A 59 -5.05 -6.30 -14.33
C ARG A 59 -4.08 -7.32 -13.77
N PRO A 60 -4.32 -7.85 -12.55
CA PRO A 60 -3.49 -8.94 -12.03
C PRO A 60 -3.61 -10.18 -12.92
N ARG A 61 -2.46 -10.79 -13.26
CA ARG A 61 -2.41 -11.99 -14.11
C ARG A 61 -2.57 -13.28 -13.31
N LYS A 62 -2.14 -13.29 -12.05
CA LYS A 62 -2.20 -14.44 -11.15
C LYS A 62 -2.64 -14.00 -9.76
N LYS A 63 -3.46 -14.82 -9.13
CA LYS A 63 -3.76 -14.74 -7.70
C LYS A 63 -3.02 -15.89 -7.03
N LYS A 64 -2.17 -15.56 -6.04
CA LYS A 64 -1.51 -16.55 -5.20
C LYS A 64 -2.09 -16.45 -3.80
N LYS A 65 -2.53 -17.55 -3.25
CA LYS A 65 -3.09 -17.61 -1.91
C LYS A 65 -1.95 -17.83 -0.90
N LEU A 66 -1.57 -16.79 -0.20
CA LEU A 66 -0.51 -16.77 0.83
C LEU A 66 -1.11 -16.55 2.23
N GLY A 67 -2.15 -17.31 2.57
CA GLY A 67 -2.93 -17.07 3.77
C GLY A 67 -3.97 -15.95 3.61
N ARG A 68 -3.81 -15.07 2.60
CA ARG A 68 -4.75 -13.99 2.25
C ARG A 68 -4.79 -13.76 0.74
N ALA A 69 -5.76 -12.95 0.29
CA ALA A 69 -5.88 -12.61 -1.12
C ALA A 69 -4.67 -11.80 -1.60
N THR A 70 -3.87 -12.41 -2.46
CA THR A 70 -2.66 -11.82 -3.06
C THR A 70 -2.79 -11.82 -4.57
N GLU A 71 -2.48 -10.71 -5.21
CA GLU A 71 -2.57 -10.51 -6.65
C GLU A 71 -1.19 -10.17 -7.22
N ARG A 72 -0.87 -10.71 -8.39
CA ARG A 72 0.43 -10.49 -9.05
C ARG A 72 0.28 -9.64 -10.31
N TYR A 73 1.08 -8.61 -10.41
CA TYR A 73 1.26 -7.78 -11.60
C TYR A 73 2.67 -7.93 -12.16
N THR A 74 2.84 -7.64 -13.45
CA THR A 74 4.15 -7.63 -14.10
C THR A 74 4.23 -6.43 -15.04
N ILE A 75 5.29 -5.63 -14.92
CA ILE A 75 5.57 -4.46 -15.77
C ILE A 75 7.01 -4.58 -16.26
N GLY A 76 7.22 -4.99 -17.51
CA GLY A 76 8.55 -5.41 -17.95
C GLY A 76 9.05 -6.55 -17.08
N ASP A 77 10.23 -6.41 -16.50
CA ASP A 77 10.83 -7.38 -15.59
C ASP A 77 10.38 -7.22 -14.13
N LEU A 78 9.75 -6.09 -13.79
CA LEU A 78 9.29 -5.80 -12.43
C LEU A 78 8.08 -6.67 -12.06
N VAL A 79 8.19 -7.38 -10.94
CA VAL A 79 7.12 -8.20 -10.36
C VAL A 79 6.57 -7.53 -9.11
N LEU A 80 5.26 -7.33 -9.07
CA LEU A 80 4.57 -6.72 -7.95
C LEU A 80 3.49 -7.66 -7.41
N HIS A 81 3.47 -7.86 -6.10
CA HIS A 81 2.39 -8.57 -5.40
C HIS A 81 1.65 -7.58 -4.51
N THR A 82 0.36 -7.40 -4.75
CA THR A 82 -0.51 -6.65 -3.84
C THR A 82 -1.28 -7.63 -2.96
N PHE A 83 -1.48 -7.27 -1.71
CA PHE A 83 -2.22 -8.07 -0.74
C PHE A 83 -3.12 -7.19 0.12
N ARG A 84 -4.18 -7.78 0.68
CA ARG A 84 -5.11 -7.08 1.56
C ARG A 84 -4.48 -6.86 2.94
N THR A 85 -4.74 -5.69 3.52
CA THR A 85 -4.34 -5.34 4.88
C THR A 85 -5.55 -5.07 5.76
N ARG A 86 -5.38 -5.16 7.08
CA ARG A 86 -6.40 -4.88 8.08
C ARG A 86 -6.20 -3.46 8.58
N HIS A 87 -6.93 -2.49 7.99
CA HIS A 87 -6.77 -1.08 8.36
C HIS A 87 -7.98 -0.57 9.15
N TYR A 88 -9.07 -0.20 8.50
CA TYR A 88 -10.23 0.42 9.12
C TYR A 88 -11.47 -0.48 8.98
N PRO A 89 -12.39 -0.56 9.95
CA PRO A 89 -12.38 0.10 11.26
C PRO A 89 -11.44 -0.57 12.26
N GLU A 90 -11.16 0.11 13.39
CA GLU A 90 -10.31 -0.41 14.47
C GLU A 90 -10.77 -1.77 14.98
N GLN A 91 -12.10 -1.99 15.04
CA GLN A 91 -12.71 -3.23 15.54
C GLN A 91 -12.64 -4.40 14.55
N ALA A 92 -12.18 -4.19 13.31
CA ALA A 92 -12.06 -5.29 12.35
C ALA A 92 -11.12 -6.37 12.90
N GLN A 93 -11.60 -7.62 12.91
CA GLN A 93 -10.84 -8.76 13.42
C GLN A 93 -9.98 -9.40 12.33
N SER A 94 -10.29 -9.12 11.08
CA SER A 94 -9.57 -9.66 9.93
C SER A 94 -9.50 -8.65 8.78
N TRP A 95 -8.63 -8.93 7.82
CA TRP A 95 -8.53 -8.12 6.60
C TRP A 95 -9.80 -8.23 5.71
N GLU A 96 -10.58 -9.30 5.83
CA GLU A 96 -11.86 -9.45 5.12
C GLU A 96 -12.91 -8.47 5.61
N GLU A 97 -12.95 -8.21 6.90
CA GLU A 97 -13.87 -7.28 7.55
C GLU A 97 -13.45 -5.82 7.38
N ALA A 98 -12.16 -5.59 7.16
CA ALA A 98 -11.63 -4.25 6.99
C ALA A 98 -12.03 -3.62 5.65
N MET A 99 -12.10 -2.29 5.61
CA MET A 99 -12.18 -1.52 4.37
C MET A 99 -11.01 -1.86 3.45
N TYR A 100 -11.17 -1.58 2.16
CA TYR A 100 -10.19 -1.99 1.17
C TYR A 100 -8.88 -1.22 1.35
N SER A 101 -7.89 -1.86 1.93
CA SER A 101 -6.50 -1.41 2.03
C SER A 101 -5.57 -2.49 1.49
N THR A 102 -4.43 -2.10 0.94
CA THR A 102 -3.46 -3.02 0.35
C THR A 102 -2.02 -2.62 0.67
N GLY A 103 -1.21 -3.64 0.94
CA GLY A 103 0.23 -3.54 0.91
C GLY A 103 0.81 -4.07 -0.40
N LEU A 104 2.13 -4.05 -0.51
CA LEU A 104 2.87 -4.36 -1.73
C LEU A 104 4.15 -5.14 -1.41
N VAL A 105 4.45 -6.15 -2.23
CA VAL A 105 5.80 -6.74 -2.31
C VAL A 105 6.36 -6.47 -3.71
N ILE A 106 7.57 -5.93 -3.76
CA ILE A 106 8.28 -5.60 -5.01
C ILE A 106 9.39 -6.61 -5.21
N ASP A 107 9.41 -7.27 -6.37
CA ASP A 107 10.40 -8.27 -6.80
C ASP A 107 10.66 -9.37 -5.77
N GLU A 108 9.62 -9.69 -4.97
CA GLU A 108 9.69 -10.69 -3.90
C GLU A 108 10.74 -10.37 -2.81
N ARG A 109 11.31 -9.15 -2.79
CA ARG A 109 12.42 -8.71 -1.93
C ARG A 109 12.07 -7.54 -1.00
N ILE A 110 11.19 -6.64 -1.43
CA ILE A 110 10.83 -5.43 -0.68
C ILE A 110 9.38 -5.51 -0.27
N PHE A 111 9.11 -5.53 1.02
CA PHE A 111 7.77 -5.54 1.59
C PHE A 111 7.38 -4.13 2.06
N ILE A 112 6.20 -3.67 1.67
CA ILE A 112 5.59 -2.41 2.10
C ILE A 112 4.21 -2.73 2.65
N SER A 113 3.99 -2.47 3.95
CA SER A 113 2.74 -2.87 4.61
C SER A 113 1.49 -2.21 4.01
N GLY A 114 1.59 -1.00 3.45
CA GLY A 114 0.43 -0.13 3.34
C GLY A 114 -0.06 0.26 4.74
N ASP A 115 -1.20 0.92 4.82
CA ASP A 115 -1.81 1.24 6.10
C ASP A 115 -2.47 -0.01 6.69
N THR A 116 -2.09 -0.41 7.91
CA THR A 116 -2.57 -1.63 8.54
C THR A 116 -2.47 -1.55 10.06
N GLN A 117 -3.42 -2.16 10.75
CA GLN A 117 -3.24 -2.53 12.15
C GLN A 117 -2.15 -3.59 12.26
N PHE A 118 -1.63 -3.80 13.47
CA PHE A 118 -0.60 -4.82 13.69
C PHE A 118 -1.12 -6.22 13.31
N ASP A 119 -0.40 -6.88 12.45
CA ASP A 119 -0.72 -8.21 11.91
C ASP A 119 0.58 -8.99 11.70
N PRO A 120 1.10 -9.66 12.76
CA PRO A 120 2.37 -10.39 12.69
C PRO A 120 2.33 -11.50 11.63
N ASP A 121 1.21 -12.19 11.49
CA ASP A 121 1.05 -13.27 10.50
C ASP A 121 1.23 -12.76 9.06
N LEU A 122 0.90 -11.50 8.81
CA LEU A 122 1.13 -10.87 7.51
C LEU A 122 2.61 -10.80 7.20
N ILE A 123 3.40 -10.22 8.09
CA ILE A 123 4.84 -9.99 7.87
C ILE A 123 5.59 -11.32 7.84
N GLU A 124 5.37 -12.16 8.84
CA GLU A 124 6.02 -13.47 8.96
C GLU A 124 5.64 -14.40 7.79
N GLY A 125 4.37 -14.40 7.39
CA GLY A 125 3.90 -15.21 6.27
C GLY A 125 4.54 -14.84 4.94
N TYR A 126 4.74 -13.55 4.66
CA TYR A 126 5.43 -13.11 3.44
C TYR A 126 6.95 -13.33 3.53
N ALA A 127 7.56 -13.09 4.68
CA ALA A 127 8.99 -13.33 4.89
C ALA A 127 9.37 -14.82 4.82
N ALA A 128 8.44 -15.72 5.19
CA ALA A 128 8.65 -17.16 5.05
C ALA A 128 8.56 -17.66 3.60
N GLN A 129 7.91 -16.90 2.71
CA GLN A 129 7.65 -17.33 1.33
C GLN A 129 8.47 -16.59 0.27
N PHE A 130 8.95 -15.42 0.60
CA PHE A 130 9.78 -14.61 -0.28
C PHE A 130 11.10 -14.26 0.41
N PRO A 131 12.20 -14.10 -0.34
CA PRO A 131 13.49 -13.67 0.20
C PRO A 131 13.45 -12.17 0.54
N ILE A 132 12.60 -11.78 1.50
CA ILE A 132 12.45 -10.37 1.88
C ILE A 132 13.76 -9.85 2.47
N GLU A 133 14.29 -8.77 1.91
CA GLU A 133 15.52 -8.12 2.32
C GLU A 133 15.25 -6.80 3.06
N GLN A 134 14.09 -6.20 2.78
CA GLN A 134 13.72 -4.92 3.33
C GLN A 134 12.21 -4.84 3.57
N ILE A 135 11.86 -4.31 4.74
CA ILE A 135 10.48 -4.07 5.14
C ILE A 135 10.28 -2.57 5.37
N TYR A 136 9.19 -2.04 4.88
CA TYR A 136 8.63 -0.73 5.23
C TYR A 136 7.29 -0.96 5.89
N HIS A 137 7.16 -0.55 7.16
CA HIS A 137 5.92 -0.73 7.92
C HIS A 137 5.42 0.60 8.44
N ASP A 138 4.10 0.83 8.35
CA ASP A 138 3.46 1.98 8.97
C ASP A 138 3.55 1.89 10.50
N VAL A 139 3.52 3.03 11.18
CA VAL A 139 3.64 3.09 12.64
C VAL A 139 2.88 4.26 13.22
N GLN A 140 2.25 4.02 14.37
CA GLN A 140 1.78 5.06 15.27
C GLN A 140 2.46 4.96 16.65
N PHE A 141 2.46 6.05 17.43
CA PHE A 141 3.17 6.11 18.71
C PHE A 141 2.24 6.09 19.93
N PHE A 142 1.04 5.61 19.74
CA PHE A 142 0.04 5.42 20.80
C PHE A 142 -0.64 4.06 20.60
N PRO A 143 -1.17 3.45 21.68
CA PRO A 143 -1.85 2.16 21.59
C PRO A 143 -3.26 2.29 21.00
N GLY A 144 -3.76 1.21 20.40
CA GLY A 144 -5.07 1.17 19.73
C GLY A 144 -5.07 1.89 18.39
N GLY A 145 -6.25 2.02 17.76
CA GLY A 145 -6.40 2.70 16.48
C GLY A 145 -6.22 1.79 15.29
N ILE A 146 -6.02 2.42 14.14
CA ILE A 146 -6.07 1.75 12.82
C ILE A 146 -4.70 1.48 12.19
N HIS A 147 -3.62 1.84 12.87
CA HIS A 147 -2.24 1.58 12.49
C HIS A 147 -1.54 0.74 13.54
N ALA A 148 -0.45 0.07 13.17
CA ALA A 148 0.37 -0.68 14.10
C ALA A 148 1.07 0.28 15.07
N SER A 149 0.95 0.04 16.38
CA SER A 149 1.72 0.80 17.36
C SER A 149 3.17 0.34 17.41
N LEU A 150 4.08 1.25 17.81
CA LEU A 150 5.48 0.90 17.99
C LEU A 150 5.66 -0.24 19.01
N GLU A 151 4.84 -0.28 20.06
CA GLU A 151 4.89 -1.34 21.07
C GLU A 151 4.53 -2.71 20.50
N GLU A 152 3.49 -2.78 19.68
CA GLU A 152 3.13 -4.01 18.98
C GLU A 152 4.24 -4.46 18.02
N LEU A 153 4.80 -3.54 17.24
CA LEU A 153 5.88 -3.84 16.29
C LEU A 153 7.15 -4.34 16.98
N LYS A 154 7.43 -3.95 18.23
CA LYS A 154 8.54 -4.49 19.03
C LYS A 154 8.40 -5.98 19.32
N SER A 155 7.20 -6.55 19.25
CA SER A 155 6.98 -7.98 19.43
C SER A 155 7.40 -8.84 18.23
N LEU A 156 7.64 -8.24 17.07
CA LEU A 156 8.15 -8.95 15.88
C LEU A 156 9.52 -9.59 16.18
N PRO A 157 9.83 -10.74 15.55
CA PRO A 157 11.16 -11.34 15.59
C PRO A 157 12.27 -10.33 15.29
N GLU A 158 13.37 -10.39 16.02
CA GLU A 158 14.48 -9.44 15.87
C GLU A 158 15.01 -9.40 14.43
N ALA A 159 15.09 -10.53 13.76
CA ALA A 159 15.50 -10.62 12.36
C ALA A 159 14.64 -9.74 11.44
N LEU A 160 13.33 -9.70 11.66
CA LEU A 160 12.41 -8.87 10.88
C LEU A 160 12.56 -7.39 11.26
N ARG A 161 12.69 -7.06 12.56
CA ARG A 161 12.90 -5.67 12.99
C ARG A 161 14.16 -5.08 12.37
N ARG A 162 15.26 -5.84 12.30
CA ARG A 162 16.52 -5.42 11.68
C ARG A 162 16.41 -5.13 10.18
N MET A 163 15.37 -5.60 9.51
CA MET A 163 15.08 -5.31 8.10
C MET A 163 14.07 -4.19 7.92
N THR A 164 13.44 -3.69 9.01
CA THR A 164 12.29 -2.80 8.96
C THR A 164 12.66 -1.34 9.15
N TYR A 165 12.26 -0.51 8.16
CA TYR A 165 12.07 0.92 8.31
C TYR A 165 10.61 1.22 8.66
N LEU A 166 10.41 2.18 9.55
CA LEU A 166 9.08 2.67 9.95
C LEU A 166 8.71 3.89 9.12
N TYR A 167 7.48 3.96 8.65
CA TYR A 167 6.95 5.09 7.89
C TYR A 167 5.52 5.45 8.34
N HIS A 168 4.92 6.48 7.76
CA HIS A 168 3.58 6.99 8.11
C HIS A 168 3.47 7.44 9.58
N TYR A 169 4.58 7.88 10.13
CA TYR A 169 4.71 8.38 11.49
C TYR A 169 4.25 9.84 11.61
N GLY A 170 3.87 10.25 12.83
CA GLY A 170 3.52 11.64 13.13
C GLY A 170 4.75 12.55 13.31
N ASP A 171 4.51 13.85 13.45
CA ASP A 171 5.55 14.88 13.54
C ASP A 171 6.50 14.73 14.74
N ASN A 172 6.09 13.98 15.76
CA ASN A 172 6.89 13.68 16.96
C ASN A 172 7.86 12.50 16.79
N PHE A 173 8.13 12.06 15.55
CA PHE A 173 8.98 10.90 15.29
C PHE A 173 10.45 11.10 15.71
N ASP A 174 10.93 12.33 15.74
CA ASP A 174 12.29 12.63 16.15
C ASP A 174 12.55 12.23 17.61
N ASP A 175 11.58 12.40 18.50
CA ASP A 175 11.63 11.99 19.90
C ASP A 175 11.69 10.46 20.06
N LYS A 176 11.33 9.73 19.01
CA LYS A 176 11.29 8.26 19.00
C LYS A 176 12.52 7.61 18.35
N ARG A 177 13.43 8.36 17.77
CA ARG A 177 14.61 7.81 17.04
C ARG A 177 15.42 6.84 17.88
N ASP A 178 15.76 7.22 19.10
CA ASP A 178 16.58 6.37 19.99
C ASP A 178 15.82 5.14 20.45
N GLU A 179 14.52 5.26 20.71
CA GLU A 179 13.65 4.14 21.07
C GLU A 179 13.56 3.11 19.94
N VAL A 180 13.30 3.58 18.73
CA VAL A 180 13.21 2.74 17.51
C VAL A 180 14.54 2.03 17.25
N LYS A 181 15.66 2.71 17.39
CA LYS A 181 16.99 2.12 17.22
C LYS A 181 17.29 1.06 18.27
N ARG A 182 17.00 1.35 19.56
CA ARG A 182 17.19 0.38 20.64
C ARG A 182 16.30 -0.86 20.50
N ALA A 183 15.11 -0.70 19.91
CA ALA A 183 14.21 -1.81 19.61
C ALA A 183 14.69 -2.67 18.42
N GLY A 184 15.79 -2.31 17.76
CA GLY A 184 16.41 -3.08 16.67
C GLY A 184 15.87 -2.79 15.28
N PHE A 185 15.06 -1.74 15.10
CA PHE A 185 14.62 -1.29 13.78
C PHE A 185 15.73 -0.54 13.04
N LYS A 186 15.68 -0.51 11.70
CA LYS A 186 16.60 0.28 10.88
C LYS A 186 16.46 1.80 11.08
N GLY A 187 15.30 2.25 11.56
CA GLY A 187 14.95 3.64 11.77
C GLY A 187 13.69 4.03 11.00
N PHE A 188 13.58 5.31 10.68
CA PHE A 188 12.46 5.84 9.89
C PHE A 188 12.81 5.94 8.41
N ALA A 189 11.82 5.68 7.55
CA ALA A 189 11.90 5.99 6.14
C ALA A 189 11.77 7.52 5.97
N GLU A 190 12.84 8.18 5.57
CA GLU A 190 12.92 9.64 5.53
C GLU A 190 12.41 10.17 4.20
N GLN A 191 11.62 11.23 4.24
CA GLN A 191 11.11 11.90 3.04
C GLN A 191 12.26 12.43 2.18
N GLY A 192 12.17 12.17 0.86
CA GLY A 192 13.20 12.61 -0.10
C GLY A 192 14.45 11.74 -0.14
N LYS A 193 14.62 10.77 0.76
CA LYS A 193 15.73 9.84 0.74
C LYS A 193 15.54 8.75 -0.31
N VAL A 194 16.58 8.48 -1.07
CA VAL A 194 16.61 7.40 -2.06
C VAL A 194 17.20 6.14 -1.44
N TYR A 195 16.41 5.06 -1.46
CA TYR A 195 16.84 3.73 -1.03
C TYR A 195 17.17 2.91 -2.28
N ARG A 196 18.39 2.38 -2.33
CA ARG A 196 18.87 1.58 -3.47
C ARG A 196 18.95 0.12 -3.08
N PHE A 197 18.45 -0.74 -3.95
CA PHE A 197 18.54 -2.19 -3.81
C PHE A 197 19.39 -2.71 -4.96
N PRO A 198 20.45 -3.51 -4.70
CA PRO A 198 21.18 -4.14 -5.77
C PRO A 198 20.27 -5.11 -6.52
N LEU A 199 20.33 -5.09 -7.85
CA LEU A 199 19.64 -6.00 -8.74
C LEU A 199 20.18 -7.44 -8.58
#